data_0aff4fede413b04f9144362246940828
#
_entry.id   0aff4fede413b04f9144362246940828
#
_cell.length_a   1.000
_cell.length_b   1.000
_cell.length_c   1.000
_cell.angle_alpha   90.00
_cell.angle_beta   90.00
_cell.angle_gamma   90.00
#
_symmetry.space_group_name_H-M   'P 1'
#
loop_
_entity.id
_entity.type
_entity.pdbx_description
1 polymer ?
#
loop_
_entity_poly.entity_id
_entity_poly.type
_entity_poly.pdbx_seq_one_letter_code
_entity_poly.pdbx_strand_id
1 'polypeptide(L)'
;MTGGLVVCAPLRLEARAVRRGLRGRGEVRRSGYGPARAAAQADQLRNVPLRMMAVGGVGGGISAGLKLGDLVVGSQVSRLGSADSVSCPSAPLLAGELRRAGLRATVGKIVTVDHLFRSGQRERLVAQGAAAVDMESAPLLDGAAGRPAVVLRAISDTPQRPLLSPWAVPGGIAALRSLRLAGPALARWADACAPREVLLAGPRSFCAGVERAIEIVERVLDRHGPPVYVRKQIVHNKVVVTDLERRGAIFVDELDEVPDGAVVVFSAHGVSPEVRQNASARGLEAIDATCPLVAKVHAEARRFAAEGYEVALIGHAGHEEVEGTLGEAPQAMTLIETAADVARMQPKDPNRVAYLMQTTLSLQEAGGITDALLERFPGARGPGSDDICYATTNRQLAARAIAAESDLVLVAGSVNSSNSLRLVETAQRAGTPAHLIDGPEDIELDWLAGASVVGLTAGASAPPAVVGQIIDALSGLGPVEVSERVVTTESIRFGLPKELK
;
A
#
# COMPACT_ATOMS: atom_id res chain seq x y z
N MET A 1 -11.92 -30.56 -11.41
CA MET A 1 -11.51 -31.34 -10.21
C MET A 1 -11.42 -30.39 -9.03
N THR A 2 -12.45 -30.40 -8.17
CA THR A 2 -12.56 -29.57 -6.95
C THR A 2 -11.68 -30.19 -5.84
N GLY A 3 -10.38 -30.26 -6.04
CA GLY A 3 -9.52 -30.99 -5.15
C GLY A 3 -8.34 -30.19 -4.68
N GLY A 4 -8.36 -29.67 -3.46
CA GLY A 4 -7.15 -29.09 -2.91
C GLY A 4 -7.32 -28.36 -1.59
N LEU A 5 -8.42 -27.67 -1.35
CA LEU A 5 -8.65 -26.99 -0.09
C LEU A 5 -9.19 -27.96 0.97
N VAL A 6 -8.45 -28.10 2.07
CA VAL A 6 -8.94 -28.75 3.29
C VAL A 6 -9.05 -27.71 4.39
N VAL A 7 -10.25 -27.55 4.97
CA VAL A 7 -10.46 -26.69 6.12
C VAL A 7 -10.62 -27.52 7.38
N CYS A 8 -9.74 -27.35 8.34
CA CYS A 8 -9.81 -27.96 9.65
C CYS A 8 -10.61 -27.09 10.60
N ALA A 9 -11.64 -27.65 11.24
CA ALA A 9 -12.44 -26.95 12.23
C ALA A 9 -12.60 -27.84 13.48
N PRO A 10 -12.29 -27.36 14.69
CA PRO A 10 -12.27 -28.17 15.91
C PRO A 10 -13.65 -28.74 16.30
N LEU A 11 -14.67 -27.92 16.29
CA LEU A 11 -16.01 -28.29 16.79
C LEU A 11 -17.00 -28.61 15.65
N ARG A 12 -18.03 -29.38 15.98
CA ARG A 12 -19.10 -29.73 15.01
C ARG A 12 -19.83 -28.50 14.46
N LEU A 13 -20.08 -27.49 15.32
CA LEU A 13 -20.77 -26.26 14.92
C LEU A 13 -19.91 -25.40 14.00
N GLU A 14 -18.62 -25.29 14.28
CA GLU A 14 -17.65 -24.60 13.42
C GLU A 14 -17.53 -25.28 12.04
N ALA A 15 -17.32 -26.59 12.03
CA ALA A 15 -17.27 -27.38 10.80
C ALA A 15 -18.54 -27.22 9.96
N ARG A 16 -19.73 -27.17 10.61
CA ARG A 16 -21.00 -26.93 9.94
C ARG A 16 -21.09 -25.51 9.40
N ALA A 17 -20.65 -24.51 10.13
CA ALA A 17 -20.64 -23.11 9.71
C ALA A 17 -19.74 -22.92 8.48
N VAL A 18 -18.50 -23.38 8.55
CA VAL A 18 -17.52 -23.33 7.46
C VAL A 18 -18.04 -24.08 6.22
N ARG A 19 -18.55 -25.31 6.37
CA ARG A 19 -19.09 -26.09 5.26
C ARG A 19 -20.23 -25.39 4.55
N ARG A 20 -21.13 -24.74 5.30
CA ARG A 20 -22.22 -23.95 4.74
C ARG A 20 -21.71 -22.72 3.99
N GLY A 21 -20.65 -22.09 4.48
CA GLY A 21 -20.01 -20.94 3.85
C GLY A 21 -19.29 -21.28 2.55
N LEU A 22 -18.57 -22.41 2.52
CA LEU A 22 -17.82 -22.89 1.35
C LEU A 22 -18.73 -23.39 0.20
N ARG A 23 -19.99 -23.73 0.49
CA ARG A 23 -20.96 -24.19 -0.54
C ARG A 23 -20.42 -25.31 -1.45
N GLY A 24 -19.66 -26.24 -0.89
CA GLY A 24 -19.06 -27.36 -1.62
C GLY A 24 -17.69 -27.10 -2.24
N ARG A 25 -17.13 -25.91 -2.08
CA ARG A 25 -15.80 -25.54 -2.61
C ARG A 25 -14.67 -25.89 -1.63
N GLY A 26 -14.53 -27.15 -1.28
CA GLY A 26 -13.48 -27.64 -0.39
C GLY A 26 -13.99 -28.70 0.58
N GLU A 27 -13.06 -29.47 1.14
CA GLU A 27 -13.33 -30.47 2.17
C GLU A 27 -13.26 -29.83 3.56
N VAL A 28 -14.23 -30.09 4.44
CA VAL A 28 -14.20 -29.63 5.83
C VAL A 28 -14.03 -30.82 6.76
N ARG A 29 -12.91 -30.86 7.45
CA ARG A 29 -12.56 -31.92 8.45
C ARG A 29 -12.73 -31.38 9.85
N ARG A 30 -13.35 -32.20 10.70
CA ARG A 30 -13.41 -31.91 12.13
C ARG A 30 -12.16 -32.46 12.81
N SER A 31 -11.31 -31.55 13.32
CA SER A 31 -10.09 -31.95 14.01
C SER A 31 -10.27 -32.41 15.46
N GLY A 32 -11.40 -32.05 16.07
CA GLY A 32 -11.63 -32.27 17.49
C GLY A 32 -11.04 -31.15 18.37
N TYR A 33 -11.53 -31.07 19.59
CA TYR A 33 -11.16 -30.05 20.55
C TYR A 33 -9.84 -30.38 21.25
N GLY A 34 -8.95 -29.40 21.36
CA GLY A 34 -7.72 -29.42 22.13
C GLY A 34 -6.49 -29.90 21.36
N PRO A 35 -5.29 -29.60 21.86
CA PRO A 35 -4.04 -29.75 21.13
C PRO A 35 -3.69 -31.19 20.77
N ALA A 36 -4.00 -32.16 21.61
CA ALA A 36 -3.70 -33.58 21.33
C ALA A 36 -4.48 -34.11 20.12
N ARG A 37 -5.77 -33.77 20.00
CA ARG A 37 -6.58 -34.18 18.84
C ARG A 37 -6.17 -33.44 17.57
N ALA A 38 -5.81 -32.16 17.73
CA ALA A 38 -5.30 -31.35 16.65
C ALA A 38 -3.98 -31.93 16.09
N ALA A 39 -3.07 -32.35 16.95
CA ALA A 39 -1.82 -33.01 16.54
C ALA A 39 -2.06 -34.36 15.82
N ALA A 40 -2.93 -35.21 16.35
CA ALA A 40 -3.32 -36.44 15.67
C ALA A 40 -3.95 -36.22 14.28
N GLN A 41 -4.75 -35.15 14.13
CA GLN A 41 -5.29 -34.77 12.83
C GLN A 41 -4.21 -34.24 11.90
N ALA A 42 -3.25 -33.46 12.40
CA ALA A 42 -2.10 -32.97 11.62
C ALA A 42 -1.27 -34.12 11.03
N ASP A 43 -1.00 -35.17 11.82
CA ASP A 43 -0.29 -36.36 11.35
C ASP A 43 -1.03 -37.09 10.21
N GLN A 44 -2.36 -37.17 10.30
CA GLN A 44 -3.18 -37.72 9.22
C GLN A 44 -3.11 -36.82 7.95
N LEU A 45 -3.11 -35.50 8.10
CA LEU A 45 -3.09 -34.54 6.97
C LEU A 45 -1.78 -34.56 6.20
N ARG A 46 -0.64 -34.88 6.83
CA ARG A 46 0.65 -35.04 6.14
C ARG A 46 0.61 -36.07 5.03
N ASN A 47 -0.19 -37.10 5.20
CA ASN A 47 -0.32 -38.23 4.28
C ASN A 47 -1.51 -38.09 3.29
N VAL A 48 -2.24 -37.00 3.32
CA VAL A 48 -3.37 -36.72 2.41
C VAL A 48 -2.90 -35.88 1.23
N PRO A 49 -3.33 -36.16 0.00
CA PRO A 49 -3.05 -35.29 -1.15
C PRO A 49 -3.88 -34.00 -1.08
N LEU A 50 -3.48 -33.06 -0.25
CA LEU A 50 -4.05 -31.71 -0.18
C LEU A 50 -3.10 -30.71 -0.86
N ARG A 51 -3.65 -29.68 -1.50
CA ARG A 51 -2.84 -28.62 -2.14
C ARG A 51 -2.68 -27.39 -1.23
N MET A 52 -3.68 -27.09 -0.42
CA MET A 52 -3.67 -26.00 0.53
C MET A 52 -4.55 -26.32 1.75
N MET A 53 -4.28 -25.66 2.85
CA MET A 53 -4.98 -25.88 4.11
C MET A 53 -5.45 -24.58 4.76
N ALA A 54 -6.64 -24.58 5.33
CA ALA A 54 -7.10 -23.54 6.23
C ALA A 54 -7.47 -24.12 7.60
N VAL A 55 -7.19 -23.38 8.65
CA VAL A 55 -7.71 -23.67 10.00
C VAL A 55 -8.77 -22.62 10.33
N GLY A 56 -10.01 -23.04 10.50
CA GLY A 56 -11.13 -22.16 10.76
C GLY A 56 -11.87 -22.54 12.03
N GLY A 57 -12.00 -21.63 12.97
CA GLY A 57 -12.69 -21.88 14.23
C GLY A 57 -12.91 -20.62 15.06
N VAL A 58 -13.49 -20.79 16.24
CA VAL A 58 -13.62 -19.70 17.22
C VAL A 58 -12.32 -19.51 18.00
N GLY A 59 -12.17 -18.33 18.61
CA GLY A 59 -11.03 -17.99 19.46
C GLY A 59 -11.37 -16.85 20.41
N GLY A 60 -10.56 -16.72 21.46
CA GLY A 60 -10.63 -15.59 22.39
C GLY A 60 -9.87 -14.39 21.89
N GLY A 61 -10.47 -13.20 21.92
CA GLY A 61 -9.83 -11.94 21.53
C GLY A 61 -8.93 -11.40 22.64
N ILE A 62 -7.69 -11.06 22.28
CA ILE A 62 -6.68 -10.51 23.21
C ILE A 62 -6.42 -9.03 22.92
N SER A 63 -6.26 -8.62 21.66
CA SER A 63 -6.02 -7.23 21.27
C SER A 63 -7.18 -6.32 21.66
N ALA A 64 -6.85 -5.10 22.07
CA ALA A 64 -7.83 -4.05 22.31
C ALA A 64 -8.66 -3.76 21.04
N GLY A 65 -9.94 -3.43 21.26
CA GLY A 65 -10.85 -3.06 20.16
C GLY A 65 -11.52 -4.22 19.42
N LEU A 66 -11.12 -5.47 19.64
CA LEU A 66 -11.82 -6.63 19.09
C LEU A 66 -13.21 -6.79 19.72
N LYS A 67 -14.19 -7.15 18.90
CA LYS A 67 -15.58 -7.38 19.30
C LYS A 67 -15.98 -8.82 18.98
N LEU A 68 -17.09 -9.27 19.61
CA LEU A 68 -17.68 -10.58 19.31
C LEU A 68 -18.05 -10.67 17.81
N GLY A 69 -17.61 -11.73 17.18
CA GLY A 69 -17.81 -11.95 15.73
C GLY A 69 -16.75 -11.33 14.82
N ASP A 70 -15.81 -10.51 15.33
CA ASP A 70 -14.66 -10.05 14.54
C ASP A 70 -13.80 -11.26 14.13
N LEU A 71 -13.12 -11.13 13.01
CA LEU A 71 -12.22 -12.15 12.47
C LEU A 71 -10.77 -11.75 12.68
N VAL A 72 -9.95 -12.68 13.16
CA VAL A 72 -8.50 -12.55 13.20
C VAL A 72 -7.91 -13.55 12.20
N VAL A 73 -7.17 -13.04 11.21
CA VAL A 73 -6.39 -13.83 10.28
C VAL A 73 -4.96 -13.90 10.81
N GLY A 74 -4.49 -15.11 11.06
CA GLY A 74 -3.18 -15.33 11.65
C GLY A 74 -2.05 -14.98 10.67
N SER A 75 -1.22 -13.98 10.98
CA SER A 75 0.05 -13.74 10.28
C SER A 75 1.15 -14.65 10.77
N GLN A 76 1.11 -14.94 12.06
CA GLN A 76 1.99 -15.90 12.75
C GLN A 76 1.18 -16.70 13.75
N VAL A 77 1.53 -17.97 13.90
CA VAL A 77 0.93 -18.87 14.89
C VAL A 77 2.03 -19.49 15.72
N SER A 78 1.94 -19.35 17.06
CA SER A 78 2.91 -19.92 18.00
C SER A 78 2.19 -20.62 19.14
N ARG A 79 2.92 -21.43 19.91
CA ARG A 79 2.46 -21.98 21.19
C ARG A 79 2.79 -21.01 22.32
N LEU A 80 1.98 -20.97 23.35
CA LEU A 80 2.27 -20.15 24.53
C LEU A 80 3.61 -20.58 25.16
N GLY A 81 4.52 -19.61 25.31
CA GLY A 81 5.86 -19.84 25.88
C GLY A 81 6.88 -20.41 24.89
N SER A 82 6.52 -20.69 23.64
CA SER A 82 7.49 -21.06 22.60
C SER A 82 8.01 -19.83 21.86
N ALA A 83 9.28 -19.85 21.53
CA ALA A 83 9.90 -18.92 20.59
C ALA A 83 9.57 -19.26 19.12
N ASP A 84 9.25 -20.53 18.84
CA ASP A 84 8.93 -21.01 17.51
C ASP A 84 7.56 -20.50 17.06
N SER A 85 7.49 -20.07 15.81
CA SER A 85 6.23 -19.64 15.18
C SER A 85 6.17 -20.09 13.73
N VAL A 86 4.98 -20.40 13.26
CA VAL A 86 4.69 -20.66 11.85
C VAL A 86 4.15 -19.39 11.23
N SER A 87 4.78 -18.93 10.17
CA SER A 87 4.32 -17.78 9.39
C SER A 87 3.19 -18.19 8.43
N CYS A 88 2.21 -17.29 8.28
CA CYS A 88 1.13 -17.39 7.30
C CYS A 88 1.14 -16.11 6.43
N PRO A 89 2.05 -16.01 5.45
CA PRO A 89 2.30 -14.76 4.74
C PRO A 89 1.11 -14.24 3.95
N SER A 90 0.21 -15.12 3.47
CA SER A 90 -1.02 -14.71 2.75
C SER A 90 -2.14 -14.17 3.65
N ALA A 91 -1.91 -14.03 4.95
CA ALA A 91 -2.92 -13.49 5.87
C ALA A 91 -3.45 -12.09 5.46
N PRO A 92 -2.61 -11.12 5.02
CA PRO A 92 -3.10 -9.83 4.54
C PRO A 92 -4.06 -9.94 3.36
N LEU A 93 -3.78 -10.83 2.39
CA LEU A 93 -4.62 -11.07 1.22
C LEU A 93 -6.01 -11.56 1.63
N LEU A 94 -6.09 -12.55 2.52
CA LEU A 94 -7.37 -13.05 3.02
C LEU A 94 -8.10 -12.00 3.86
N ALA A 95 -7.38 -11.22 4.68
CA ALA A 95 -7.98 -10.16 5.50
C ALA A 95 -8.59 -9.05 4.63
N GLY A 96 -7.90 -8.63 3.57
CA GLY A 96 -8.43 -7.69 2.58
C GLY A 96 -9.71 -8.20 1.94
N GLU A 97 -9.70 -9.46 1.52
CA GLU A 97 -10.86 -10.12 0.91
C GLU A 97 -12.07 -10.20 1.86
N LEU A 98 -11.84 -10.49 3.14
CA LEU A 98 -12.89 -10.49 4.16
C LEU A 98 -13.46 -9.10 4.41
N ARG A 99 -12.62 -8.05 4.39
CA ARG A 99 -13.06 -6.66 4.56
C ARG A 99 -13.90 -6.19 3.38
N ARG A 100 -13.51 -6.52 2.15
CA ARG A 100 -14.32 -6.26 0.93
C ARG A 100 -15.69 -6.96 0.98
N ALA A 101 -15.75 -8.12 1.62
CA ALA A 101 -17.01 -8.81 1.89
C ALA A 101 -17.84 -8.21 3.05
N GLY A 102 -17.44 -7.06 3.61
CA GLY A 102 -18.13 -6.36 4.70
C GLY A 102 -17.90 -6.98 6.09
N LEU A 103 -16.88 -7.84 6.25
CA LEU A 103 -16.55 -8.46 7.51
C LEU A 103 -15.43 -7.68 8.22
N ARG A 104 -15.51 -7.56 9.54
CA ARG A 104 -14.44 -6.97 10.33
C ARG A 104 -13.33 -8.00 10.50
N ALA A 105 -12.23 -7.82 9.79
CA ALA A 105 -11.08 -8.70 9.81
C ALA A 105 -9.79 -7.93 10.10
N THR A 106 -8.97 -8.47 10.98
CA THR A 106 -7.63 -7.95 11.31
C THR A 106 -6.59 -9.04 11.11
N VAL A 107 -5.39 -8.63 10.70
CA VAL A 107 -4.21 -9.50 10.66
C VAL A 107 -3.52 -9.43 12.01
N GLY A 108 -3.16 -10.57 12.58
CA GLY A 108 -2.46 -10.57 13.86
C GLY A 108 -1.92 -11.93 14.25
N LYS A 109 -1.09 -11.93 15.29
CA LYS A 109 -0.52 -13.16 15.84
C LYS A 109 -1.58 -13.95 16.60
N ILE A 110 -1.64 -15.26 16.34
CA ILE A 110 -2.49 -16.20 17.09
C ILE A 110 -1.59 -17.04 17.99
N VAL A 111 -1.93 -17.14 19.26
CA VAL A 111 -1.20 -17.96 20.24
C VAL A 111 -2.06 -19.15 20.66
N THR A 112 -1.56 -20.36 20.43
CA THR A 112 -2.23 -21.59 20.83
C THR A 112 -1.84 -21.95 22.27
N VAL A 113 -2.84 -22.24 23.10
CA VAL A 113 -2.71 -22.64 24.51
C VAL A 113 -3.19 -24.09 24.70
N ASP A 114 -2.68 -24.77 25.73
CA ASP A 114 -3.02 -26.18 25.96
C ASP A 114 -4.35 -26.40 26.70
N HIS A 115 -4.89 -25.37 27.31
CA HIS A 115 -6.14 -25.43 28.09
C HIS A 115 -6.89 -24.11 28.02
N LEU A 116 -8.15 -24.10 28.42
CA LEU A 116 -8.98 -22.90 28.48
C LEU A 116 -8.27 -21.81 29.24
N PHE A 117 -8.25 -20.65 28.68
CA PHE A 117 -7.57 -19.44 29.13
C PHE A 117 -8.02 -19.04 30.53
N ARG A 118 -7.06 -18.78 31.44
CA ARG A 118 -7.27 -18.22 32.79
C ARG A 118 -6.75 -16.78 32.81
N SER A 119 -7.39 -15.94 33.62
CA SER A 119 -7.08 -14.49 33.66
C SER A 119 -5.59 -14.16 33.88
N GLY A 120 -4.83 -14.92 34.64
CA GLY A 120 -3.39 -14.71 34.86
C GLY A 120 -2.47 -15.02 33.71
N GLN A 121 -2.96 -15.61 32.61
CA GLN A 121 -2.17 -15.86 31.40
C GLN A 121 -2.25 -14.72 30.36
N ARG A 122 -3.21 -13.81 30.57
CA ARG A 122 -3.46 -12.73 29.60
C ARG A 122 -2.25 -11.81 29.41
N GLU A 123 -1.61 -11.40 30.47
CA GLU A 123 -0.42 -10.55 30.42
C GLU A 123 0.69 -11.17 29.57
N ARG A 124 0.88 -12.49 29.70
CA ARG A 124 1.84 -13.24 28.88
C ARG A 124 1.45 -13.23 27.39
N LEU A 125 0.16 -13.38 27.08
CA LEU A 125 -0.34 -13.32 25.70
C LEU A 125 -0.17 -11.93 25.09
N VAL A 126 -0.49 -10.88 25.87
CA VAL A 126 -0.26 -9.50 25.46
C VAL A 126 1.23 -9.23 25.23
N ALA A 127 2.09 -9.67 26.15
CA ALA A 127 3.55 -9.54 26.02
C ALA A 127 4.12 -10.27 24.79
N GLN A 128 3.47 -11.37 24.35
CA GLN A 128 3.81 -12.06 23.11
C GLN A 128 3.19 -11.42 21.85
N GLY A 129 2.46 -10.30 21.98
CA GLY A 129 1.78 -9.62 20.87
C GLY A 129 0.61 -10.39 20.27
N ALA A 130 -0.04 -11.27 21.07
CA ALA A 130 -1.20 -12.02 20.61
C ALA A 130 -2.38 -11.11 20.28
N ALA A 131 -2.98 -11.29 19.10
CA ALA A 131 -4.27 -10.72 18.74
C ALA A 131 -5.41 -11.63 19.17
N ALA A 132 -5.25 -12.93 19.03
CA ALA A 132 -6.22 -13.93 19.45
C ALA A 132 -5.52 -15.15 20.06
N VAL A 133 -6.31 -15.94 20.80
CA VAL A 133 -5.88 -17.19 21.44
C VAL A 133 -6.81 -18.32 21.03
N ASP A 134 -6.23 -19.51 20.85
CA ASP A 134 -6.93 -20.75 20.56
C ASP A 134 -6.26 -21.97 21.19
N MET A 135 -6.70 -23.18 20.84
CA MET A 135 -6.13 -24.42 21.36
C MET A 135 -5.66 -25.40 20.27
N GLU A 136 -5.81 -25.08 18.99
CA GLU A 136 -5.63 -26.05 17.91
C GLU A 136 -4.77 -25.56 16.74
N SER A 137 -4.62 -24.25 16.53
CA SER A 137 -3.99 -23.73 15.30
C SER A 137 -2.54 -24.18 15.12
N ALA A 138 -1.71 -24.06 16.16
CA ALA A 138 -0.29 -24.41 16.04
C ALA A 138 -0.09 -25.89 15.68
N PRO A 139 -0.67 -26.86 16.40
CA PRO A 139 -0.51 -28.26 16.01
C PRO A 139 -1.16 -28.59 14.66
N LEU A 140 -2.25 -27.96 14.25
CA LEU A 140 -2.87 -28.21 12.95
C LEU A 140 -2.01 -27.74 11.80
N LEU A 141 -1.33 -26.58 11.95
CA LEU A 141 -0.44 -26.06 10.90
C LEU A 141 0.75 -27.00 10.61
N ASP A 142 1.18 -27.82 11.57
CA ASP A 142 2.19 -28.84 11.32
C ASP A 142 1.75 -29.84 10.21
N GLY A 143 0.45 -30.02 10.02
CA GLY A 143 -0.15 -30.82 8.97
C GLY A 143 -0.10 -30.20 7.57
N ALA A 144 0.18 -28.91 7.47
CA ALA A 144 0.34 -28.24 6.16
C ALA A 144 1.61 -28.70 5.43
N ALA A 145 2.66 -29.07 6.17
CA ALA A 145 3.91 -29.61 5.64
C ALA A 145 4.49 -28.77 4.48
N GLY A 146 4.59 -27.46 4.66
CA GLY A 146 5.14 -26.51 3.69
C GLY A 146 4.18 -26.08 2.57
N ARG A 147 2.94 -26.57 2.57
CA ARG A 147 1.90 -26.14 1.61
C ARG A 147 1.29 -24.82 2.03
N PRO A 148 0.66 -24.05 1.11
CA PRO A 148 -0.09 -22.84 1.45
C PRO A 148 -1.06 -23.11 2.60
N ALA A 149 -0.98 -22.27 3.65
CA ALA A 149 -1.80 -22.42 4.82
C ALA A 149 -2.25 -21.06 5.38
N VAL A 150 -3.47 -21.03 5.92
CA VAL A 150 -4.02 -19.83 6.55
C VAL A 150 -4.83 -20.21 7.80
N VAL A 151 -4.81 -19.33 8.80
CA VAL A 151 -5.59 -19.51 10.03
C VAL A 151 -6.58 -18.37 10.17
N LEU A 152 -7.83 -18.71 10.43
CA LEU A 152 -8.93 -17.78 10.64
C LEU A 152 -9.63 -18.08 11.98
N ARG A 153 -9.63 -17.11 12.89
CA ARG A 153 -10.34 -17.20 14.17
C ARG A 153 -11.45 -16.15 14.26
N ALA A 154 -12.67 -16.61 14.51
CA ALA A 154 -13.79 -15.74 14.79
C ALA A 154 -13.90 -15.55 16.31
N ILE A 155 -13.95 -14.32 16.77
CA ILE A 155 -13.87 -13.97 18.18
C ILE A 155 -15.20 -14.28 18.88
N SER A 156 -15.17 -15.25 19.79
CA SER A 156 -16.31 -15.67 20.61
C SER A 156 -16.41 -14.97 21.95
N ASP A 157 -15.28 -14.50 22.46
CA ASP A 157 -15.14 -13.86 23.77
C ASP A 157 -14.00 -12.85 23.75
N THR A 158 -14.10 -11.86 24.62
CA THR A 158 -13.10 -10.82 24.84
C THR A 158 -12.94 -10.56 26.32
N PRO A 159 -11.93 -9.81 26.74
CA PRO A 159 -11.78 -9.46 28.16
C PRO A 159 -12.99 -8.78 28.80
N GLN A 160 -13.67 -7.95 28.00
CA GLN A 160 -14.88 -7.23 28.43
C GLN A 160 -16.13 -8.14 28.41
N ARG A 161 -16.07 -9.24 27.64
CA ARG A 161 -17.16 -10.21 27.46
C ARG A 161 -16.58 -11.62 27.50
N PRO A 162 -16.20 -12.10 28.69
CA PRO A 162 -15.50 -13.38 28.84
C PRO A 162 -16.39 -14.57 28.54
N LEU A 163 -15.76 -15.70 28.20
CA LEU A 163 -16.44 -16.95 27.80
C LEU A 163 -17.40 -17.45 28.89
N LEU A 164 -17.02 -17.33 30.19
CA LEU A 164 -17.86 -17.72 31.33
C LEU A 164 -18.74 -16.54 31.81
N SER A 165 -19.59 -16.05 30.91
CA SER A 165 -20.52 -14.94 31.14
C SER A 165 -21.79 -15.10 30.31
N PRO A 166 -22.85 -14.30 30.58
CA PRO A 166 -24.08 -14.29 29.77
C PRO A 166 -23.83 -14.03 28.28
N TRP A 167 -22.65 -13.49 27.91
CA TRP A 167 -22.25 -13.21 26.53
C TRP A 167 -21.74 -14.44 25.78
N ALA A 168 -21.52 -15.58 26.43
CA ALA A 168 -20.99 -16.79 25.78
C ALA A 168 -21.87 -17.26 24.60
N VAL A 169 -23.19 -17.27 24.77
CA VAL A 169 -24.12 -17.70 23.71
C VAL A 169 -24.19 -16.68 22.58
N PRO A 170 -24.42 -15.37 22.81
CA PRO A 170 -24.36 -14.37 21.75
C PRO A 170 -23.01 -14.33 21.02
N GLY A 171 -21.92 -14.44 21.75
CA GLY A 171 -20.55 -14.47 21.18
C GLY A 171 -20.34 -15.67 20.28
N GLY A 172 -20.73 -16.86 20.71
CA GLY A 172 -20.66 -18.07 19.90
C GLY A 172 -21.49 -17.97 18.61
N ILE A 173 -22.73 -17.43 18.69
CA ILE A 173 -23.58 -17.21 17.52
C ILE A 173 -22.94 -16.23 16.56
N ALA A 174 -22.43 -15.10 17.05
CA ALA A 174 -21.76 -14.09 16.24
C ALA A 174 -20.53 -14.68 15.51
N ALA A 175 -19.67 -15.40 16.24
CA ALA A 175 -18.49 -16.05 15.70
C ALA A 175 -18.82 -17.09 14.62
N LEU A 176 -19.82 -17.97 14.87
CA LEU A 176 -20.25 -18.97 13.89
C LEU A 176 -20.87 -18.34 12.65
N ARG A 177 -21.58 -17.21 12.80
CA ARG A 177 -22.11 -16.44 11.66
C ARG A 177 -20.95 -15.88 10.81
N SER A 178 -19.94 -15.28 11.43
CA SER A 178 -18.76 -14.73 10.73
C SER A 178 -17.96 -15.83 10.03
N LEU A 179 -17.74 -16.99 10.66
CA LEU A 179 -17.12 -18.15 10.00
C LEU A 179 -17.88 -18.62 8.76
N ARG A 180 -19.22 -18.61 8.82
CA ARG A 180 -20.04 -18.96 7.65
C ARG A 180 -19.90 -17.92 6.54
N LEU A 181 -19.90 -16.64 6.88
CA LEU A 181 -19.77 -15.55 5.90
C LEU A 181 -18.37 -15.45 5.29
N ALA A 182 -17.35 -15.93 5.98
CA ALA A 182 -15.97 -15.99 5.50
C ALA A 182 -15.73 -17.09 4.44
N GLY A 183 -16.65 -18.05 4.29
CA GLY A 183 -16.46 -19.17 3.35
C GLY A 183 -16.13 -18.78 1.92
N PRO A 184 -16.84 -17.83 1.27
CA PRO A 184 -16.50 -17.37 -0.08
C PRO A 184 -15.10 -16.80 -0.20
N ALA A 185 -14.62 -16.03 0.80
CA ALA A 185 -13.27 -15.48 0.82
C ALA A 185 -12.21 -16.59 0.93
N LEU A 186 -12.44 -17.60 1.77
CA LEU A 186 -11.58 -18.78 1.84
C LEU A 186 -11.54 -19.57 0.52
N ALA A 187 -12.66 -19.64 -0.20
CA ALA A 187 -12.70 -20.29 -1.49
C ALA A 187 -11.89 -19.52 -2.56
N ARG A 188 -12.00 -18.17 -2.60
CA ARG A 188 -11.17 -17.33 -3.48
C ARG A 188 -9.69 -17.42 -3.12
N TRP A 189 -9.36 -17.43 -1.82
CA TRP A 189 -7.99 -17.66 -1.38
C TRP A 189 -7.44 -19.00 -1.93
N ALA A 190 -8.23 -20.05 -1.88
CA ALA A 190 -7.83 -21.35 -2.42
C ALA A 190 -7.67 -21.36 -3.94
N ASP A 191 -8.53 -20.64 -4.67
CA ASP A 191 -8.41 -20.49 -6.14
C ASP A 191 -7.15 -19.70 -6.55
N ALA A 192 -6.74 -18.74 -5.72
CA ALA A 192 -5.52 -17.97 -5.94
C ALA A 192 -4.23 -18.75 -5.56
N CYS A 193 -4.34 -19.89 -4.85
CA CYS A 193 -3.18 -20.69 -4.49
C CYS A 193 -2.59 -21.40 -5.71
N ALA A 194 -1.46 -20.89 -6.20
CA ALA A 194 -0.69 -21.47 -7.31
C ALA A 194 0.79 -21.04 -7.24
N PRO A 195 1.72 -21.82 -7.80
CA PRO A 195 3.06 -21.33 -8.11
C PRO A 195 2.97 -20.15 -9.08
N ARG A 196 3.89 -19.19 -8.96
CA ARG A 196 3.96 -18.04 -9.88
C ARG A 196 5.35 -17.44 -9.95
N GLU A 197 5.61 -16.75 -11.04
CA GLU A 197 6.72 -15.83 -11.18
C GLU A 197 6.29 -14.43 -10.76
N VAL A 198 7.16 -13.72 -10.03
CA VAL A 198 7.05 -12.27 -9.78
C VAL A 198 8.15 -11.58 -10.54
N LEU A 199 7.77 -10.85 -11.60
CA LEU A 199 8.69 -10.10 -12.45
C LEU A 199 8.77 -8.65 -11.96
N LEU A 200 9.91 -8.29 -11.35
CA LEU A 200 10.14 -6.96 -10.79
C LEU A 200 10.58 -5.97 -11.87
N ALA A 201 9.98 -4.78 -11.87
CA ALA A 201 10.47 -3.67 -12.67
C ALA A 201 11.72 -3.03 -12.02
N GLY A 202 12.73 -2.72 -12.81
CA GLY A 202 13.90 -1.96 -12.41
C GLY A 202 14.11 -0.72 -13.31
N PRO A 203 14.14 0.50 -12.76
CA PRO A 203 14.00 0.91 -11.37
C PRO A 203 12.55 0.96 -10.87
N ARG A 204 12.38 0.93 -9.54
CA ARG A 204 11.11 1.06 -8.82
C ARG A 204 11.31 1.71 -7.45
N SER A 205 10.23 2.03 -6.73
CA SER A 205 10.25 2.62 -5.39
C SER A 205 10.91 4.00 -5.33
N PHE A 206 11.39 4.43 -4.19
CA PHE A 206 11.87 5.79 -3.95
C PHE A 206 12.83 6.30 -5.02
N CYS A 207 12.64 7.56 -5.41
CA CYS A 207 13.61 8.32 -6.20
C CYS A 207 14.42 9.25 -5.28
N ALA A 208 15.53 9.79 -5.79
CA ALA A 208 16.40 10.67 -5.02
C ALA A 208 15.69 11.92 -4.45
N GLY A 209 14.66 12.43 -5.13
CA GLY A 209 13.86 13.56 -4.64
C GLY A 209 13.02 13.18 -3.42
N VAL A 210 12.41 12.00 -3.46
CA VAL A 210 11.60 11.45 -2.36
C VAL A 210 12.47 11.09 -1.16
N GLU A 211 13.57 10.36 -1.36
CA GLU A 211 14.52 10.04 -0.29
C GLU A 211 15.00 11.29 0.43
N ARG A 212 15.40 12.31 -0.34
CA ARG A 212 15.83 13.60 0.23
C ARG A 212 14.73 14.27 1.05
N ALA A 213 13.49 14.28 0.57
CA ALA A 213 12.40 14.94 1.27
C ALA A 213 12.06 14.25 2.59
N ILE A 214 12.05 12.92 2.62
CA ILE A 214 11.85 12.13 3.84
C ILE A 214 13.01 12.39 4.82
N GLU A 215 14.27 12.30 4.36
CA GLU A 215 15.46 12.56 5.18
C GLU A 215 15.43 13.97 5.81
N ILE A 216 14.93 14.97 5.08
CA ILE A 216 14.77 16.34 5.63
C ILE A 216 13.84 16.33 6.84
N VAL A 217 12.64 15.73 6.75
CA VAL A 217 11.69 15.66 7.89
C VAL A 217 12.30 14.91 9.06
N GLU A 218 12.97 13.79 8.80
CA GLU A 218 13.63 13.00 9.84
C GLU A 218 14.71 13.82 10.58
N ARG A 219 15.57 14.50 9.85
CA ARG A 219 16.62 15.36 10.45
C ARG A 219 16.05 16.56 11.21
N VAL A 220 14.94 17.13 10.71
CA VAL A 220 14.26 18.22 11.41
C VAL A 220 13.67 17.72 12.73
N LEU A 221 13.02 16.55 12.73
CA LEU A 221 12.55 15.90 13.95
C LEU A 221 13.68 15.58 14.94
N ASP A 222 14.81 15.10 14.45
CA ASP A 222 15.97 14.79 15.29
C ASP A 222 16.61 16.06 15.90
N ARG A 223 16.60 17.17 15.17
CA ARG A 223 17.24 18.45 15.59
C ARG A 223 16.35 19.29 16.51
N HIS A 224 15.06 19.40 16.21
CA HIS A 224 14.14 20.30 16.90
C HIS A 224 13.23 19.56 17.90
N GLY A 225 13.13 18.24 17.77
CA GLY A 225 12.16 17.42 18.51
C GLY A 225 10.72 17.63 17.99
N PRO A 226 9.79 16.76 18.39
CA PRO A 226 8.39 16.91 18.05
C PRO A 226 7.71 18.05 18.85
N PRO A 227 6.70 18.74 18.30
CA PRO A 227 6.14 18.53 16.97
C PRO A 227 6.91 19.27 15.86
N VAL A 228 7.00 18.65 14.68
CA VAL A 228 7.41 19.30 13.43
C VAL A 228 6.23 19.30 12.49
N TYR A 229 5.86 20.47 11.98
CA TYR A 229 4.74 20.59 11.06
C TYR A 229 5.20 20.33 9.62
N VAL A 230 4.38 19.67 8.82
CA VAL A 230 4.63 19.42 7.40
C VAL A 230 3.42 19.89 6.61
N ARG A 231 3.61 20.91 5.75
CA ARG A 231 2.52 21.41 4.91
C ARG A 231 2.27 20.43 3.78
N LYS A 232 1.00 19.98 3.66
CA LYS A 232 0.58 18.88 2.79
C LYS A 232 1.33 17.59 3.11
N GLN A 233 1.18 16.56 2.29
CA GLN A 233 1.98 15.35 2.44
C GLN A 233 3.40 15.59 1.94
N ILE A 234 4.40 15.17 2.69
CA ILE A 234 5.82 15.32 2.26
C ILE A 234 6.06 14.67 0.89
N VAL A 235 5.42 13.52 0.68
CA VAL A 235 5.29 12.79 -0.58
C VAL A 235 3.95 12.05 -0.57
N HIS A 236 3.35 11.80 -1.71
CA HIS A 236 2.06 11.12 -1.82
C HIS A 236 2.18 9.62 -1.54
N ASN A 237 2.33 9.27 -0.26
CA ASN A 237 2.34 7.89 0.19
C ASN A 237 1.89 7.76 1.66
N LYS A 238 0.82 7.03 1.87
CA LYS A 238 0.20 6.84 3.19
C LYS A 238 1.13 6.17 4.21
N VAL A 239 1.95 5.22 3.78
CA VAL A 239 2.88 4.51 4.66
C VAL A 239 3.94 5.46 5.19
N VAL A 240 4.50 6.31 4.31
CA VAL A 240 5.50 7.33 4.69
C VAL A 240 4.90 8.35 5.65
N VAL A 241 3.70 8.88 5.33
CA VAL A 241 3.01 9.85 6.20
C VAL A 241 2.78 9.25 7.59
N THR A 242 2.20 8.05 7.66
CA THR A 242 1.91 7.38 8.96
C THR A 242 3.18 7.09 9.76
N ASP A 243 4.29 6.77 9.11
CA ASP A 243 5.57 6.53 9.81
C ASP A 243 6.12 7.82 10.43
N LEU A 244 6.14 8.91 9.67
CA LEU A 244 6.56 10.22 10.16
C LEU A 244 5.65 10.77 11.26
N GLU A 245 4.32 10.54 11.18
CA GLU A 245 3.38 10.88 12.25
C GLU A 245 3.71 10.16 13.56
N ARG A 246 4.03 8.86 13.50
CA ARG A 246 4.47 8.12 14.70
C ARG A 246 5.76 8.66 15.32
N ARG A 247 6.59 9.31 14.54
CA ARG A 247 7.84 9.96 14.99
C ARG A 247 7.63 11.40 15.45
N GLY A 248 6.40 11.94 15.32
CA GLY A 248 6.00 13.24 15.83
C GLY A 248 5.88 14.35 14.81
N ALA A 249 5.84 14.02 13.51
CA ALA A 249 5.43 14.96 12.47
C ALA A 249 3.91 15.20 12.53
N ILE A 250 3.47 16.43 12.28
CA ILE A 250 2.06 16.82 12.16
C ILE A 250 1.84 17.34 10.75
N PHE A 251 1.07 16.60 9.97
CA PHE A 251 0.70 17.02 8.62
C PHE A 251 -0.50 17.96 8.68
N VAL A 252 -0.38 19.11 8.03
CA VAL A 252 -1.41 20.15 7.93
C VAL A 252 -1.70 20.47 6.48
N ASP A 253 -2.93 20.86 6.19
CA ASP A 253 -3.28 21.27 4.83
C ASP A 253 -2.76 22.65 4.51
N GLU A 254 -2.91 23.62 5.43
CA GLU A 254 -2.48 24.99 5.22
C GLU A 254 -1.72 25.54 6.43
N LEU A 255 -0.98 26.64 6.21
CA LEU A 255 -0.11 27.22 7.25
C LEU A 255 -0.88 27.82 8.43
N ASP A 256 -2.16 28.17 8.27
CA ASP A 256 -3.00 28.70 9.34
C ASP A 256 -3.24 27.71 10.49
N GLU A 257 -3.06 26.41 10.21
CA GLU A 257 -3.08 25.34 11.22
C GLU A 257 -1.79 25.24 12.03
N VAL A 258 -0.71 25.93 11.59
CA VAL A 258 0.60 25.90 12.26
C VAL A 258 0.70 27.02 13.28
N PRO A 259 1.10 26.77 14.55
CA PRO A 259 1.35 27.83 15.51
C PRO A 259 2.45 28.79 15.06
N ASP A 260 2.28 30.10 15.37
CA ASP A 260 3.31 31.09 15.03
C ASP A 260 4.66 30.76 15.67
N GLY A 261 5.75 30.94 14.92
CA GLY A 261 7.10 30.63 15.36
C GLY A 261 7.46 29.15 15.37
N ALA A 262 6.55 28.26 14.95
CA ALA A 262 6.83 26.83 14.88
C ALA A 262 7.71 26.46 13.67
N VAL A 263 8.28 25.27 13.72
CA VAL A 263 9.07 24.68 12.61
C VAL A 263 8.10 24.04 11.61
N VAL A 264 8.24 24.40 10.33
CA VAL A 264 7.44 23.82 9.23
C VAL A 264 8.32 23.35 8.08
N VAL A 265 8.00 22.19 7.52
CA VAL A 265 8.65 21.66 6.32
C VAL A 265 7.69 21.77 5.14
N PHE A 266 8.16 22.34 4.02
CA PHE A 266 7.43 22.33 2.77
C PHE A 266 7.68 21.03 2.00
N SER A 267 6.62 20.49 1.36
CA SER A 267 6.66 19.20 0.68
C SER A 267 7.61 19.16 -0.53
N ALA A 268 7.90 17.96 -1.01
CA ALA A 268 8.70 17.74 -2.21
C ALA A 268 8.10 18.37 -3.48
N HIS A 269 6.78 18.62 -3.49
CA HIS A 269 6.02 19.15 -4.62
C HIS A 269 6.26 20.64 -4.87
N GLY A 270 6.89 21.34 -3.90
CA GLY A 270 7.11 22.78 -3.96
C GLY A 270 5.92 23.60 -3.48
N VAL A 271 6.16 24.88 -3.25
CA VAL A 271 5.15 25.84 -2.81
C VAL A 271 5.28 27.15 -3.58
N SER A 272 4.18 27.88 -3.71
CA SER A 272 4.16 29.21 -4.32
C SER A 272 4.95 30.23 -3.49
N PRO A 273 5.40 31.35 -4.09
CA PRO A 273 5.98 32.47 -3.35
C PRO A 273 5.08 33.03 -2.25
N GLU A 274 3.76 33.00 -2.45
CA GLU A 274 2.79 33.45 -1.46
C GLU A 274 2.84 32.63 -0.18
N VAL A 275 2.94 31.30 -0.29
CA VAL A 275 3.08 30.39 0.87
C VAL A 275 4.37 30.71 1.65
N ARG A 276 5.48 30.97 0.94
CA ARG A 276 6.75 31.34 1.58
C ARG A 276 6.66 32.69 2.30
N GLN A 277 5.99 33.66 1.69
CA GLN A 277 5.75 34.99 2.30
C GLN A 277 4.88 34.88 3.55
N ASN A 278 3.82 34.06 3.50
CA ASN A 278 2.96 33.80 4.65
C ASN A 278 3.75 33.16 5.80
N ALA A 279 4.54 32.12 5.53
CA ALA A 279 5.40 31.51 6.55
C ALA A 279 6.34 32.53 7.20
N SER A 280 6.98 33.39 6.39
CA SER A 280 7.89 34.45 6.88
C SER A 280 7.14 35.47 7.72
N ALA A 281 5.97 35.94 7.28
CA ALA A 281 5.16 36.91 8.00
C ALA A 281 4.68 36.42 9.37
N ARG A 282 4.51 35.11 9.53
CA ARG A 282 4.12 34.43 10.78
C ARG A 282 5.34 33.98 11.62
N GLY A 283 6.56 34.33 11.19
CA GLY A 283 7.79 33.96 11.89
C GLY A 283 8.04 32.45 11.98
N LEU A 284 7.48 31.66 11.04
CA LEU A 284 7.70 30.23 11.00
C LEU A 284 9.14 29.93 10.57
N GLU A 285 9.77 28.95 11.22
CA GLU A 285 11.04 28.40 10.75
C GLU A 285 10.77 27.40 9.62
N ALA A 286 10.78 27.91 8.38
CA ALA A 286 10.41 27.12 7.20
C ALA A 286 11.62 26.44 6.56
N ILE A 287 11.57 25.12 6.44
CA ILE A 287 12.57 24.28 5.78
C ILE A 287 12.01 23.74 4.48
N ASP A 288 12.67 24.04 3.37
CA ASP A 288 12.17 23.73 2.03
C ASP A 288 12.69 22.37 1.55
N ALA A 289 11.79 21.36 1.49
CA ALA A 289 12.08 20.04 0.97
C ALA A 289 11.75 19.90 -0.53
N THR A 290 11.39 20.96 -1.23
CA THR A 290 11.11 20.94 -2.67
C THR A 290 12.15 20.14 -3.45
N CYS A 291 11.71 19.19 -4.27
CA CYS A 291 12.60 18.43 -5.14
C CYS A 291 13.37 19.39 -6.08
N PRO A 292 14.69 19.22 -6.25
CA PRO A 292 15.47 20.08 -7.14
C PRO A 292 14.95 20.11 -8.58
N LEU A 293 14.30 19.05 -9.06
CA LEU A 293 13.70 19.02 -10.40
C LEU A 293 12.42 19.85 -10.47
N VAL A 294 11.62 19.89 -9.43
CA VAL A 294 10.46 20.80 -9.31
C VAL A 294 10.96 22.24 -9.19
N ALA A 295 11.97 22.50 -8.37
CA ALA A 295 12.57 23.82 -8.22
C ALA A 295 13.12 24.38 -9.56
N LYS A 296 13.61 23.48 -10.46
CA LYS A 296 14.00 23.84 -11.84
C LYS A 296 12.79 24.38 -12.61
N VAL A 297 11.65 23.68 -12.60
CA VAL A 297 10.42 24.10 -13.29
C VAL A 297 9.94 25.45 -12.76
N HIS A 298 9.96 25.66 -11.45
CA HIS A 298 9.65 26.95 -10.81
C HIS A 298 10.58 28.08 -11.31
N ALA A 299 11.89 27.80 -11.41
CA ALA A 299 12.83 28.79 -11.90
C ALA A 299 12.61 29.14 -13.38
N GLU A 300 12.28 28.17 -14.20
CA GLU A 300 11.95 28.37 -15.61
C GLU A 300 10.63 29.13 -15.79
N ALA A 301 9.62 28.87 -14.95
CA ALA A 301 8.37 29.62 -14.92
C ALA A 301 8.62 31.13 -14.67
N ARG A 302 9.41 31.45 -13.64
CA ARG A 302 9.81 32.84 -13.36
C ARG A 302 10.59 33.47 -14.52
N ARG A 303 11.53 32.73 -15.11
CA ARG A 303 12.35 33.21 -16.22
C ARG A 303 11.51 33.55 -17.44
N PHE A 304 10.66 32.62 -17.90
CA PHE A 304 9.78 32.87 -19.05
C PHE A 304 8.82 34.03 -18.83
N ALA A 305 8.24 34.14 -17.64
CA ALA A 305 7.38 35.27 -17.28
C ALA A 305 8.14 36.60 -17.30
N ALA A 306 9.37 36.66 -16.75
CA ALA A 306 10.22 37.85 -16.77
C ALA A 306 10.66 38.24 -18.21
N GLU A 307 10.84 37.26 -19.09
CA GLU A 307 11.11 37.47 -20.51
C GLU A 307 9.85 37.87 -21.30
N GLY A 308 8.67 37.97 -20.67
CA GLY A 308 7.41 38.38 -21.27
C GLY A 308 6.72 37.29 -22.11
N TYR A 309 6.97 36.01 -21.82
CA TYR A 309 6.23 34.90 -22.40
C TYR A 309 4.94 34.61 -21.62
N GLU A 310 3.90 34.19 -22.33
CA GLU A 310 2.78 33.49 -21.72
C GLU A 310 3.09 32.00 -21.69
N VAL A 311 2.97 31.39 -20.48
CA VAL A 311 3.45 30.05 -20.23
C VAL A 311 2.26 29.08 -20.11
N ALA A 312 2.20 28.09 -20.99
CA ALA A 312 1.33 26.95 -20.88
C ALA A 312 1.96 25.95 -19.90
N LEU A 313 1.37 25.76 -18.72
CA LEU A 313 1.77 24.69 -17.80
C LEU A 313 0.94 23.44 -18.11
N ILE A 314 1.59 22.42 -18.69
CA ILE A 314 0.96 21.13 -18.94
C ILE A 314 0.98 20.33 -17.62
N GLY A 315 -0.20 19.98 -17.11
CA GLY A 315 -0.33 19.32 -15.80
C GLY A 315 -1.78 19.04 -15.45
N HIS A 316 -2.03 18.55 -14.22
CA HIS A 316 -3.36 18.21 -13.73
C HIS A 316 -3.82 19.21 -12.68
N ALA A 317 -5.03 19.72 -12.83
CA ALA A 317 -5.67 20.59 -11.84
C ALA A 317 -5.73 19.94 -10.45
N GLY A 318 -5.52 20.75 -9.40
CA GLY A 318 -5.57 20.29 -8.02
C GLY A 318 -4.33 19.48 -7.56
N HIS A 319 -3.32 19.35 -8.39
CA HIS A 319 -2.05 18.75 -7.97
C HIS A 319 -1.14 19.83 -7.32
N GLU A 320 -0.57 19.54 -6.15
CA GLU A 320 0.25 20.48 -5.36
C GLU A 320 1.42 21.08 -6.16
N GLU A 321 2.10 20.29 -6.99
CA GLU A 321 3.18 20.74 -7.86
C GLU A 321 2.68 21.77 -8.90
N VAL A 322 1.49 21.55 -9.46
CA VAL A 322 0.88 22.47 -10.42
C VAL A 322 0.48 23.76 -9.74
N GLU A 323 -0.14 23.71 -8.56
CA GLU A 323 -0.50 24.90 -7.78
C GLU A 323 0.74 25.72 -7.41
N GLY A 324 1.81 25.05 -6.95
CA GLY A 324 3.07 25.70 -6.61
C GLY A 324 3.71 26.39 -7.82
N THR A 325 3.72 25.72 -8.98
CA THR A 325 4.31 26.24 -10.22
C THR A 325 3.50 27.40 -10.79
N LEU A 326 2.17 27.28 -10.86
CA LEU A 326 1.27 28.40 -11.29
C LEU A 326 1.46 29.63 -10.42
N GLY A 327 1.67 29.42 -9.11
CA GLY A 327 1.90 30.52 -8.17
C GLY A 327 3.21 31.27 -8.39
N GLU A 328 4.17 30.75 -9.13
CA GLU A 328 5.43 31.46 -9.45
C GLU A 328 5.22 32.66 -10.39
N ALA A 329 4.22 32.59 -11.29
CA ALA A 329 3.89 33.68 -12.19
C ALA A 329 2.40 33.65 -12.60
N PRO A 330 1.46 33.86 -11.67
CA PRO A 330 0.03 33.60 -11.90
C PRO A 330 -0.61 34.45 -13.01
N GLN A 331 -0.02 35.61 -13.33
CA GLN A 331 -0.51 36.48 -14.40
C GLN A 331 -0.02 36.11 -15.82
N ALA A 332 0.99 35.23 -15.88
CA ALA A 332 1.63 34.81 -17.13
C ALA A 332 1.43 33.33 -17.43
N MET A 333 0.81 32.58 -16.54
CA MET A 333 0.67 31.11 -16.65
C MET A 333 -0.77 30.67 -16.84
N THR A 334 -0.97 29.69 -17.70
CA THR A 334 -2.27 29.02 -17.94
C THR A 334 -2.09 27.52 -17.83
N LEU A 335 -2.94 26.85 -17.05
CA LEU A 335 -2.96 25.39 -16.96
C LEU A 335 -3.55 24.78 -18.24
N ILE A 336 -2.89 23.77 -18.75
CA ILE A 336 -3.28 22.98 -19.91
C ILE A 336 -3.32 21.52 -19.51
N GLU A 337 -4.50 20.92 -19.50
CA GLU A 337 -4.70 19.51 -19.17
C GLU A 337 -4.86 18.64 -20.41
N THR A 338 -5.34 19.22 -21.51
CA THR A 338 -5.68 18.51 -22.73
C THR A 338 -5.31 19.31 -23.99
N ALA A 339 -5.22 18.64 -25.15
CA ALA A 339 -5.09 19.29 -26.44
C ALA A 339 -6.26 20.26 -26.75
N ALA A 340 -7.45 20.01 -26.20
CA ALA A 340 -8.59 20.93 -26.33
C ALA A 340 -8.36 22.26 -25.56
N ASP A 341 -7.60 22.26 -24.47
CA ASP A 341 -7.23 23.46 -23.74
C ASP A 341 -6.27 24.30 -24.57
N VAL A 342 -5.32 23.66 -25.26
CA VAL A 342 -4.45 24.33 -26.23
C VAL A 342 -5.27 25.07 -27.27
N ALA A 343 -6.34 24.45 -27.80
CA ALA A 343 -7.23 25.09 -28.77
C ALA A 343 -7.96 26.33 -28.22
N ARG A 344 -8.13 26.42 -26.91
CA ARG A 344 -8.80 27.57 -26.22
C ARG A 344 -7.85 28.67 -25.80
N MET A 345 -6.53 28.42 -25.79
CA MET A 345 -5.55 29.47 -25.44
C MET A 345 -5.69 30.69 -26.36
N GLN A 346 -5.63 31.88 -25.77
CA GLN A 346 -5.63 33.16 -26.48
C GLN A 346 -4.51 34.04 -25.95
N PRO A 347 -3.25 33.73 -26.28
CA PRO A 347 -2.11 34.53 -25.85
C PRO A 347 -2.15 35.91 -26.49
N LYS A 348 -1.69 36.93 -25.75
CA LYS A 348 -1.59 38.33 -26.25
C LYS A 348 -0.67 38.41 -27.45
N ASP A 349 0.42 37.65 -27.45
CA ASP A 349 1.34 37.52 -28.58
C ASP A 349 1.58 36.04 -28.85
N PRO A 350 1.04 35.48 -29.96
CA PRO A 350 1.25 34.08 -30.35
C PRO A 350 2.71 33.70 -30.60
N ASN A 351 3.62 34.68 -30.79
CA ASN A 351 5.04 34.45 -30.98
C ASN A 351 5.80 34.42 -29.64
N ARG A 352 5.13 34.73 -28.52
CA ARG A 352 5.69 34.72 -27.17
C ARG A 352 4.98 33.74 -26.26
N VAL A 353 4.85 32.53 -26.71
CA VAL A 353 4.33 31.40 -25.94
C VAL A 353 5.49 30.52 -25.50
N ALA A 354 5.48 30.11 -24.25
CA ALA A 354 6.37 29.07 -23.74
C ALA A 354 5.54 27.93 -23.11
N TYR A 355 6.14 26.77 -22.89
CA TYR A 355 5.48 25.70 -22.17
C TYR A 355 6.43 25.04 -21.16
N LEU A 356 5.83 24.58 -20.07
CA LEU A 356 6.45 23.80 -19.01
C LEU A 356 5.55 22.61 -18.68
N MET A 357 6.10 21.62 -18.00
CA MET A 357 5.36 20.39 -17.67
C MET A 357 5.49 20.02 -16.20
N GLN A 358 4.42 19.46 -15.64
CA GLN A 358 4.45 18.75 -14.38
C GLN A 358 5.40 17.55 -14.47
N THR A 359 6.25 17.35 -13.45
CA THR A 359 7.35 16.37 -13.50
C THR A 359 6.88 14.91 -13.54
N THR A 360 5.61 14.64 -13.23
CA THR A 360 5.03 13.29 -13.10
C THR A 360 4.06 12.90 -14.20
N LEU A 361 4.02 13.64 -15.31
CA LEU A 361 3.14 13.33 -16.44
C LEU A 361 3.50 12.01 -17.13
N SER A 362 2.52 11.44 -17.85
CA SER A 362 2.76 10.39 -18.80
C SER A 362 3.51 10.95 -20.02
N LEU A 363 4.56 10.24 -20.47
CA LEU A 363 5.33 10.63 -21.66
C LEU A 363 4.44 10.79 -22.89
N GLN A 364 3.45 9.91 -23.05
CA GLN A 364 2.55 9.95 -24.20
C GLN A 364 1.56 11.12 -24.11
N GLU A 365 1.02 11.39 -22.92
CA GLU A 365 0.10 12.49 -22.68
C GLU A 365 0.78 13.85 -22.91
N ALA A 366 1.95 14.03 -22.32
CA ALA A 366 2.75 15.23 -22.50
C ALA A 366 3.12 15.43 -23.98
N GLY A 367 3.52 14.38 -24.69
CA GLY A 367 3.82 14.43 -26.11
C GLY A 367 2.63 14.90 -26.95
N GLY A 368 1.45 14.30 -26.76
CA GLY A 368 0.25 14.67 -27.52
C GLY A 368 -0.22 16.11 -27.27
N ILE A 369 -0.09 16.64 -26.06
CA ILE A 369 -0.42 18.04 -25.73
C ILE A 369 0.65 18.97 -26.33
N THR A 370 1.93 18.60 -26.23
CA THR A 370 3.05 19.38 -26.80
C THR A 370 2.94 19.48 -28.31
N ASP A 371 2.64 18.38 -29.00
CA ASP A 371 2.45 18.37 -30.45
C ASP A 371 1.34 19.34 -30.88
N ALA A 372 0.17 19.29 -30.20
CA ALA A 372 -0.92 20.22 -30.44
C ALA A 372 -0.54 21.68 -30.16
N LEU A 373 0.29 21.92 -29.14
CA LEU A 373 0.78 23.26 -28.80
C LEU A 373 1.74 23.79 -29.86
N LEU A 374 2.68 22.96 -30.30
CA LEU A 374 3.65 23.34 -31.36
C LEU A 374 3.00 23.48 -32.72
N GLU A 375 1.95 22.71 -33.05
CA GLU A 375 1.15 22.88 -34.24
C GLU A 375 0.46 24.26 -34.26
N ARG A 376 -0.12 24.65 -33.11
CA ARG A 376 -0.82 25.94 -32.98
C ARG A 376 0.12 27.13 -32.82
N PHE A 377 1.23 26.96 -32.11
CA PHE A 377 2.24 27.99 -31.84
C PHE A 377 3.63 27.48 -32.25
N PRO A 378 3.98 27.50 -33.55
CA PRO A 378 5.24 26.93 -34.03
C PRO A 378 6.51 27.56 -33.45
N GLY A 379 6.38 28.79 -32.90
CA GLY A 379 7.46 29.50 -32.21
C GLY A 379 7.52 29.32 -30.72
N ALA A 380 6.67 28.44 -30.15
CA ALA A 380 6.63 28.21 -28.71
C ALA A 380 7.95 27.65 -28.20
N ARG A 381 8.40 28.17 -27.03
CA ARG A 381 9.64 27.74 -26.39
C ARG A 381 9.35 26.71 -25.31
N GLY A 382 10.01 25.56 -25.40
CA GLY A 382 10.01 24.54 -24.37
C GLY A 382 11.05 24.80 -23.27
N PRO A 383 11.07 23.94 -22.23
CA PRO A 383 12.07 23.97 -21.17
C PRO A 383 13.47 23.71 -21.73
N GLY A 384 14.50 24.20 -21.03
CA GLY A 384 15.90 24.02 -21.43
C GLY A 384 16.40 22.56 -21.36
N SER A 385 15.72 21.72 -20.60
CA SER A 385 15.85 20.26 -20.55
C SER A 385 14.50 19.69 -20.14
N ASP A 386 14.26 18.40 -20.35
CA ASP A 386 12.99 17.75 -20.02
C ASP A 386 12.50 18.08 -18.61
N ASP A 387 11.23 18.46 -18.49
CA ASP A 387 10.59 18.70 -17.20
C ASP A 387 10.09 17.39 -16.57
N ILE A 388 9.63 16.43 -17.40
CA ILE A 388 9.30 15.10 -16.89
C ILE A 388 10.56 14.51 -16.31
N CYS A 389 10.51 14.22 -15.00
CA CYS A 389 11.72 13.83 -14.28
C CYS A 389 12.22 12.45 -14.72
N TYR A 390 13.53 12.22 -14.63
CA TYR A 390 14.17 10.93 -14.94
C TYR A 390 13.48 9.76 -14.23
N ALA A 391 13.05 9.96 -12.98
CA ALA A 391 12.42 8.93 -12.18
C ALA A 391 11.04 8.52 -12.75
N THR A 392 10.29 9.48 -13.25
CA THR A 392 9.00 9.25 -13.93
C THR A 392 9.23 8.49 -15.24
N THR A 393 10.14 8.97 -16.08
CA THR A 393 10.49 8.34 -17.37
C THR A 393 10.96 6.90 -17.17
N ASN A 394 11.93 6.68 -16.28
CA ASN A 394 12.52 5.38 -16.07
C ASN A 394 11.51 4.35 -15.55
N ARG A 395 10.65 4.76 -14.59
CA ARG A 395 9.62 3.86 -14.04
C ARG A 395 8.53 3.53 -15.04
N GLN A 396 8.15 4.47 -15.91
CA GLN A 396 7.20 4.18 -17.01
C GLN A 396 7.80 3.20 -18.03
N LEU A 397 9.06 3.36 -18.41
CA LEU A 397 9.75 2.41 -19.28
C LEU A 397 9.84 1.02 -18.64
N ALA A 398 10.18 0.95 -17.35
CA ALA A 398 10.25 -0.30 -16.60
C ALA A 398 8.87 -0.98 -16.48
N ALA A 399 7.81 -0.22 -16.15
CA ALA A 399 6.45 -0.72 -16.09
C ALA A 399 5.97 -1.28 -17.43
N ARG A 400 6.28 -0.58 -18.54
CA ARG A 400 5.97 -1.05 -19.88
C ARG A 400 6.70 -2.35 -20.22
N ALA A 401 7.97 -2.46 -19.83
CA ALA A 401 8.78 -3.65 -20.10
C ALA A 401 8.21 -4.89 -19.40
N ILE A 402 7.89 -4.79 -18.10
CA ILE A 402 7.30 -5.93 -17.38
C ILE A 402 5.88 -6.24 -17.84
N ALA A 403 5.09 -5.24 -18.21
CA ALA A 403 3.71 -5.45 -18.68
C ALA A 403 3.67 -6.38 -19.92
N ALA A 404 4.62 -6.25 -20.82
CA ALA A 404 4.69 -7.09 -22.03
C ALA A 404 4.96 -8.59 -21.73
N GLU A 405 5.45 -8.92 -20.52
CA GLU A 405 5.85 -10.27 -20.13
C GLU A 405 4.97 -10.82 -18.98
N SER A 406 3.94 -10.07 -18.53
CA SER A 406 3.12 -10.42 -17.35
C SER A 406 1.65 -10.64 -17.71
N ASP A 407 0.98 -11.51 -16.96
CA ASP A 407 -0.48 -11.71 -17.04
C ASP A 407 -1.25 -10.60 -16.30
N LEU A 408 -0.61 -10.02 -15.28
CA LEU A 408 -1.13 -9.00 -14.38
C LEU A 408 0.01 -8.10 -13.91
N VAL A 409 -0.21 -6.80 -13.77
CA VAL A 409 0.73 -5.87 -13.15
C VAL A 409 0.16 -5.30 -11.86
N LEU A 410 0.92 -5.41 -10.78
CA LEU A 410 0.64 -4.75 -9.50
C LEU A 410 1.57 -3.52 -9.37
N VAL A 411 0.99 -2.38 -9.08
CA VAL A 411 1.70 -1.11 -8.87
C VAL A 411 1.56 -0.71 -7.41
N ALA A 412 2.64 -0.81 -6.64
CA ALA A 412 2.65 -0.33 -5.26
C ALA A 412 2.70 1.22 -5.24
N GLY A 413 1.72 1.84 -4.61
CA GLY A 413 1.60 3.30 -4.53
C GLY A 413 0.21 3.75 -4.10
N SER A 414 0.07 5.01 -3.73
CA SER A 414 -1.19 5.57 -3.24
C SER A 414 -2.00 6.26 -4.35
N VAL A 415 -3.31 6.29 -4.20
CA VAL A 415 -4.26 6.85 -5.18
C VAL A 415 -4.05 8.33 -5.49
N ASN A 416 -3.47 9.09 -4.58
CA ASN A 416 -3.12 10.49 -4.77
C ASN A 416 -1.72 10.71 -5.37
N SER A 417 -0.97 9.63 -5.68
CA SER A 417 0.32 9.72 -6.34
C SER A 417 0.16 9.71 -7.86
N SER A 418 0.32 10.87 -8.50
CA SER A 418 0.30 11.01 -9.95
C SER A 418 1.26 10.02 -10.64
N ASN A 419 2.51 9.92 -10.16
CA ASN A 419 3.47 8.95 -10.70
C ASN A 419 2.94 7.52 -10.67
N SER A 420 2.35 7.07 -9.55
CA SER A 420 1.85 5.69 -9.41
C SER A 420 0.67 5.41 -10.35
N LEU A 421 -0.25 6.36 -10.50
CA LEU A 421 -1.38 6.26 -11.44
C LEU A 421 -0.88 6.12 -12.89
N ARG A 422 0.14 6.91 -13.29
CA ARG A 422 0.72 6.81 -14.65
C ARG A 422 1.37 5.45 -14.92
N LEU A 423 1.90 4.75 -13.90
CA LEU A 423 2.42 3.39 -14.08
C LEU A 423 1.31 2.38 -14.38
N VAL A 424 0.17 2.49 -13.69
CA VAL A 424 -1.02 1.66 -13.97
C VAL A 424 -1.48 1.88 -15.40
N GLU A 425 -1.67 3.14 -15.81
CA GLU A 425 -2.09 3.47 -17.18
C GLU A 425 -1.08 2.99 -18.23
N THR A 426 0.21 3.07 -17.94
CA THR A 426 1.27 2.59 -18.85
C THR A 426 1.15 1.08 -19.08
N ALA A 427 0.93 0.30 -18.02
CA ALA A 427 0.75 -1.15 -18.13
C ALA A 427 -0.56 -1.50 -18.85
N GLN A 428 -1.66 -0.81 -18.53
CA GLN A 428 -2.96 -1.02 -19.20
C GLN A 428 -2.91 -0.67 -20.69
N ARG A 429 -2.22 0.40 -21.07
CA ARG A 429 -2.01 0.76 -22.49
C ARG A 429 -1.12 -0.26 -23.22
N ALA A 430 -0.25 -0.97 -22.52
CA ALA A 430 0.51 -2.09 -23.07
C ALA A 430 -0.35 -3.36 -23.26
N GLY A 431 -1.62 -3.33 -22.85
CA GLY A 431 -2.58 -4.44 -22.99
C GLY A 431 -2.66 -5.38 -21.80
N THR A 432 -1.95 -5.10 -20.70
CA THR A 432 -1.91 -5.95 -19.52
C THR A 432 -2.79 -5.38 -18.42
N PRO A 433 -3.68 -6.16 -17.77
CA PRO A 433 -4.42 -5.74 -16.58
C PRO A 433 -3.46 -5.21 -15.51
N ALA A 434 -3.76 -4.05 -14.94
CA ALA A 434 -2.91 -3.44 -13.93
C ALA A 434 -3.73 -2.77 -12.84
N HIS A 435 -3.29 -2.90 -11.58
CA HIS A 435 -3.97 -2.38 -10.42
C HIS A 435 -3.02 -1.65 -9.48
N LEU A 436 -3.50 -0.52 -8.94
CA LEU A 436 -2.82 0.25 -7.90
C LEU A 436 -3.15 -0.35 -6.54
N ILE A 437 -2.15 -0.50 -5.69
CA ILE A 437 -2.30 -1.06 -4.34
C ILE A 437 -1.40 -0.30 -3.34
N ASP A 438 -1.92 0.06 -2.18
CA ASP A 438 -1.10 0.59 -1.08
C ASP A 438 -0.32 -0.51 -0.35
N GLY A 439 -0.87 -1.73 -0.33
CA GLY A 439 -0.27 -2.88 0.33
C GLY A 439 -0.89 -4.22 -0.10
N PRO A 440 -0.42 -5.35 0.46
CA PRO A 440 -0.91 -6.67 0.07
C PRO A 440 -2.41 -6.88 0.36
N GLU A 441 -3.00 -6.18 1.33
CA GLU A 441 -4.44 -6.26 1.65
C GLU A 441 -5.35 -5.71 0.54
N ASP A 442 -4.82 -4.89 -0.36
CA ASP A 442 -5.60 -4.32 -1.47
C ASP A 442 -5.69 -5.27 -2.67
N ILE A 443 -4.82 -6.28 -2.72
CA ILE A 443 -4.84 -7.28 -3.79
C ILE A 443 -6.14 -8.09 -3.71
N GLU A 444 -6.94 -8.04 -4.76
CA GLU A 444 -8.10 -8.91 -4.90
C GLU A 444 -7.66 -10.29 -5.38
N LEU A 445 -8.10 -11.33 -4.67
CA LEU A 445 -7.68 -12.70 -4.96
C LEU A 445 -8.10 -13.16 -6.36
N ASP A 446 -9.20 -12.59 -6.87
CA ASP A 446 -9.71 -12.90 -8.22
C ASP A 446 -8.76 -12.40 -9.32
N TRP A 447 -7.96 -11.34 -9.09
CA TRP A 447 -6.93 -10.89 -10.04
C TRP A 447 -5.80 -11.91 -10.21
N LEU A 448 -5.52 -12.68 -9.15
CA LEU A 448 -4.46 -13.69 -9.13
C LEU A 448 -4.91 -15.02 -9.72
N ALA A 449 -6.21 -15.22 -9.93
CA ALA A 449 -6.74 -16.47 -10.45
C ALA A 449 -6.31 -16.65 -11.92
N GLY A 450 -5.43 -17.61 -12.17
CA GLY A 450 -4.89 -17.90 -13.50
C GLY A 450 -3.67 -17.05 -13.90
N ALA A 451 -3.25 -16.07 -13.10
CA ALA A 451 -2.02 -15.32 -13.36
C ALA A 451 -0.79 -16.15 -12.94
N SER A 452 0.01 -16.54 -13.90
CA SER A 452 1.26 -17.29 -13.73
C SER A 452 2.45 -16.34 -13.56
N VAL A 453 2.45 -15.20 -14.28
CA VAL A 453 3.47 -14.17 -14.19
C VAL A 453 2.82 -12.88 -13.69
N VAL A 454 3.26 -12.42 -12.53
CA VAL A 454 2.80 -11.17 -11.92
C VAL A 454 3.92 -10.14 -12.00
N GLY A 455 3.73 -9.11 -12.83
CA GLY A 455 4.60 -7.96 -12.86
C GLY A 455 4.41 -7.11 -11.59
N LEU A 456 5.49 -6.71 -10.95
CA LEU A 456 5.45 -5.88 -9.76
C LEU A 456 6.35 -4.66 -9.90
N THR A 457 5.75 -3.49 -9.81
CA THR A 457 6.45 -2.21 -9.79
C THR A 457 5.98 -1.35 -8.63
N ALA A 458 6.64 -0.22 -8.42
CA ALA A 458 6.31 0.72 -7.36
C ALA A 458 6.56 2.15 -7.81
N GLY A 459 5.64 3.04 -7.45
CA GLY A 459 5.78 4.48 -7.70
C GLY A 459 6.98 5.08 -6.96
N ALA A 460 7.41 6.25 -7.43
CA ALA A 460 8.57 6.97 -6.89
C ALA A 460 8.42 7.39 -5.41
N SER A 461 7.20 7.39 -4.87
CA SER A 461 6.90 7.68 -3.46
C SER A 461 6.64 6.43 -2.61
N ALA A 462 6.67 5.22 -3.18
CA ALA A 462 6.38 3.98 -2.47
C ALA A 462 7.64 3.41 -1.80
N PRO A 463 7.58 3.08 -0.49
CA PRO A 463 8.72 2.49 0.21
C PRO A 463 9.13 1.13 -0.38
N PRO A 464 10.44 0.83 -0.48
CA PRO A 464 10.92 -0.49 -0.94
C PRO A 464 10.35 -1.66 -0.12
N ALA A 465 10.10 -1.46 1.18
CA ALA A 465 9.55 -2.47 2.07
C ALA A 465 8.18 -2.99 1.63
N VAL A 466 7.34 -2.16 1.00
CA VAL A 466 6.01 -2.56 0.51
C VAL A 466 6.13 -3.62 -0.59
N VAL A 467 7.12 -3.49 -1.48
CA VAL A 467 7.40 -4.50 -2.53
C VAL A 467 7.73 -5.85 -1.89
N GLY A 468 8.58 -5.86 -0.85
CA GLY A 468 8.89 -7.07 -0.08
C GLY A 468 7.66 -7.69 0.57
N GLN A 469 6.81 -6.88 1.21
CA GLN A 469 5.56 -7.35 1.83
C GLN A 469 4.59 -7.99 0.82
N ILE A 470 4.51 -7.44 -0.40
CA ILE A 470 3.70 -8.01 -1.47
C ILE A 470 4.25 -9.37 -1.91
N ILE A 471 5.56 -9.48 -2.13
CA ILE A 471 6.21 -10.75 -2.50
C ILE A 471 5.99 -11.80 -1.41
N ASP A 472 6.19 -11.42 -0.14
CA ASP A 472 5.96 -12.31 1.00
C ASP A 472 4.50 -12.80 1.04
N ALA A 473 3.53 -11.90 0.84
CA ALA A 473 2.12 -12.27 0.84
C ALA A 473 1.78 -13.22 -0.31
N LEU A 474 2.33 -13.00 -1.50
CA LEU A 474 2.16 -13.90 -2.66
C LEU A 474 2.82 -15.27 -2.40
N SER A 475 3.96 -15.33 -1.71
CA SER A 475 4.63 -16.60 -1.35
C SER A 475 3.76 -17.49 -0.45
N GLY A 476 2.85 -16.89 0.32
CA GLY A 476 1.88 -17.63 1.13
C GLY A 476 0.78 -18.33 0.32
N LEU A 477 0.68 -18.05 -0.99
CA LEU A 477 -0.25 -18.73 -1.91
C LEU A 477 0.41 -19.87 -2.70
N GLY A 478 1.72 -20.04 -2.62
CA GLY A 478 2.48 -21.07 -3.33
C GLY A 478 3.92 -20.66 -3.57
N PRO A 479 4.73 -21.53 -4.19
CA PRO A 479 6.09 -21.18 -4.57
C PRO A 479 6.13 -19.92 -5.45
N VAL A 480 7.02 -18.99 -5.13
CA VAL A 480 7.26 -17.76 -5.90
C VAL A 480 8.70 -17.77 -6.39
N GLU A 481 8.87 -17.64 -7.71
CA GLU A 481 10.15 -17.32 -8.34
C GLU A 481 10.20 -15.82 -8.60
N VAL A 482 11.28 -15.15 -8.17
CA VAL A 482 11.43 -13.69 -8.35
C VAL A 482 12.52 -13.45 -9.37
N SER A 483 12.16 -12.73 -10.44
CA SER A 483 13.08 -12.25 -11.47
C SER A 483 12.99 -10.72 -11.58
N GLU A 484 13.94 -10.09 -12.25
CA GLU A 484 13.97 -8.64 -12.40
C GLU A 484 14.26 -8.23 -13.84
N ARG A 485 13.48 -7.25 -14.33
CA ARG A 485 13.70 -6.61 -15.63
C ARG A 485 14.22 -5.18 -15.40
N VAL A 486 15.52 -5.01 -15.49
CA VAL A 486 16.18 -3.72 -15.33
C VAL A 486 16.31 -3.03 -16.69
N VAL A 487 15.67 -1.87 -16.87
CA VAL A 487 15.76 -1.07 -18.09
C VAL A 487 16.86 -0.01 -18.01
N THR A 488 17.14 0.48 -16.78
CA THR A 488 18.22 1.44 -16.50
C THR A 488 18.57 1.43 -15.03
N THR A 489 19.71 2.03 -14.68
CA THR A 489 20.15 2.21 -13.30
C THR A 489 20.16 3.69 -12.95
N GLU A 490 19.75 4.04 -11.73
CA GLU A 490 19.70 5.40 -11.22
C GLU A 490 20.87 5.64 -10.24
N SER A 491 21.67 6.69 -10.48
CA SER A 491 22.81 7.07 -9.61
C SER A 491 22.68 8.49 -9.05
N ILE A 492 21.57 9.16 -9.35
CA ILE A 492 21.32 10.54 -8.94
C ILE A 492 21.12 10.59 -7.42
N ARG A 493 21.78 11.55 -6.77
CA ARG A 493 21.58 11.90 -5.36
C ARG A 493 21.48 13.42 -5.22
N PHE A 494 20.58 13.87 -4.37
CA PHE A 494 20.43 15.29 -4.07
C PHE A 494 20.94 15.59 -2.67
N GLY A 495 21.71 16.69 -2.56
CA GLY A 495 22.19 17.16 -1.26
C GLY A 495 21.07 17.77 -0.42
N LEU A 496 21.25 17.74 0.89
CA LEU A 496 20.38 18.41 1.84
C LEU A 496 20.46 19.94 1.71
N PRO A 497 19.42 20.69 2.11
CA PRO A 497 19.46 22.14 2.20
C PRO A 497 20.53 22.59 3.20
N LYS A 498 21.02 23.83 3.05
CA LYS A 498 22.14 24.35 3.83
C LYS A 498 21.85 24.38 5.34
N GLU A 499 20.60 24.56 5.70
CA GLU A 499 20.08 24.63 7.07
C GLU A 499 20.23 23.31 7.83
N LEU A 500 20.41 22.19 7.11
CA LEU A 500 20.52 20.83 7.66
C LEU A 500 21.87 20.14 7.41
N LYS A 501 22.84 20.88 6.89
CA LYS A 501 24.22 20.39 6.68
C LYS A 501 25.04 20.43 7.93
#